data_a424c00f875d9d668e16fd2202e9b9d0
#
_entry.id   a424c00f875d9d668e16fd2202e9b9d0
#
_cell.length_a   1.000
_cell.length_b   1.000
_cell.length_c   1.000
_cell.angle_alpha   90.00
_cell.angle_beta   90.00
_cell.angle_gamma   90.00
#
_symmetry.space_group_name_H-M   'P 1'
#
loop_
_entity.id
_entity.type
_entity.pdbx_description
1 polymer ?
#
loop_
_entity_poly.entity_id
_entity_poly.type
_entity_poly.pdbx_seq_one_letter_code
_entity_poly.pdbx_strand_id
1 'polypeptide(L)'
;ESDMELYEYVRTYQGDQFIQYDRPEHLEMRKVVHTYFTPKSMEEWRPLVKSAIAELLDAAEARGDGVDLMRDLAVPLPVLVIAEMMGVPESERGHIRMLAEKLLNIARGEPDRMRVLTEGMQGMLDYVDPMVDERIVNPQDDFISVLAGGEKSGVFTRHQVLVNTSLLLLAGHETTINLI
;
A
#
# COMPACT_ATOMS: atom_id res chain seq x y z
N GLU A 1 24.10 3.66 11.89
CA GLU A 1 23.06 4.65 12.28
C GLU A 1 22.75 4.51 13.75
N SER A 2 22.58 5.62 14.45
CA SER A 2 22.21 5.60 15.86
C SER A 2 20.70 5.34 16.02
N ASP A 3 20.30 4.77 17.17
CA ASP A 3 18.87 4.55 17.46
C ASP A 3 18.04 5.84 17.36
N MET A 4 18.67 6.99 17.64
CA MET A 4 18.02 8.30 17.52
C MET A 4 17.74 8.67 16.07
N GLU A 5 18.67 8.43 15.15
CA GLU A 5 18.46 8.69 13.70
C GLU A 5 17.34 7.82 13.13
N LEU A 6 17.33 6.53 13.48
CA LEU A 6 16.28 5.61 13.08
C LEU A 6 14.91 6.05 13.62
N TYR A 7 14.86 6.48 14.89
CA TYR A 7 13.63 6.99 15.50
C TYR A 7 13.11 8.25 14.81
N GLU A 8 13.98 9.23 14.51
CA GLU A 8 13.61 10.44 13.79
C GLU A 8 13.11 10.14 12.35
N TYR A 9 13.73 9.17 11.68
CA TYR A 9 13.27 8.72 10.37
C TYR A 9 11.85 8.17 10.43
N VAL A 10 11.56 7.26 11.35
CA VAL A 10 10.22 6.68 11.54
C VAL A 10 9.21 7.77 11.90
N ARG A 11 9.57 8.71 12.77
CA ARG A 11 8.71 9.82 13.17
C ARG A 11 8.35 10.71 11.98
N THR A 12 9.32 11.04 11.12
CA THR A 12 9.10 11.85 9.92
C THR A 12 8.22 11.10 8.92
N TYR A 13 8.54 9.83 8.66
CA TYR A 13 7.77 8.98 7.77
C TYR A 13 6.29 8.88 8.18
N GLN A 14 6.02 8.65 9.45
CA GLN A 14 4.65 8.55 9.95
C GLN A 14 3.98 9.92 10.02
N GLY A 15 4.71 10.97 10.41
CA GLY A 15 4.19 12.33 10.55
C GLY A 15 3.67 12.94 9.26
N ASP A 16 4.23 12.53 8.12
CA ASP A 16 3.82 13.02 6.79
C ASP A 16 2.65 12.24 6.17
N GLN A 17 2.14 11.22 6.86
CA GLN A 17 0.92 10.53 6.45
C GLN A 17 -0.31 11.41 6.67
N PHE A 18 -1.23 11.48 5.69
CA PHE A 18 -2.38 12.38 5.76
C PHE A 18 -3.30 12.12 6.96
N ILE A 19 -3.27 10.92 7.54
CA ILE A 19 -4.02 10.57 8.75
C ILE A 19 -3.50 11.23 10.03
N GLN A 20 -2.30 11.83 9.98
CA GLN A 20 -1.68 12.54 11.11
C GLN A 20 -2.01 14.04 11.12
N TYR A 21 -2.65 14.52 10.07
CA TYR A 21 -3.01 15.93 9.95
C TYR A 21 -4.40 16.21 10.52
N ASP A 22 -4.56 17.41 11.09
CA ASP A 22 -5.85 17.97 11.45
C ASP A 22 -6.40 18.87 10.34
N ARG A 23 -7.61 19.44 10.55
CA ARG A 23 -8.18 20.43 9.64
C ARG A 23 -7.41 21.78 9.75
N PRO A 24 -7.24 22.50 8.64
CA PRO A 24 -7.84 22.27 7.31
C PRO A 24 -7.05 21.30 6.42
N GLU A 25 -5.77 21.04 6.67
CA GLU A 25 -4.83 20.33 5.82
C GLU A 25 -5.32 18.90 5.51
N HIS A 26 -5.73 18.15 6.53
CA HIS A 26 -6.32 16.81 6.37
C HIS A 26 -7.49 16.82 5.38
N LEU A 27 -8.35 17.85 5.44
CA LEU A 27 -9.52 17.93 4.56
C LEU A 27 -9.14 18.09 3.09
N GLU A 28 -8.12 18.91 2.80
CA GLU A 28 -7.63 19.10 1.43
C GLU A 28 -6.98 17.84 0.88
N MET A 29 -6.13 17.19 1.66
CA MET A 29 -5.51 15.90 1.30
C MET A 29 -6.56 14.81 1.06
N ARG A 30 -7.54 14.69 1.97
CA ARG A 30 -8.63 13.72 1.87
C ARG A 30 -9.51 13.94 0.64
N LYS A 31 -9.73 15.17 0.21
CA LYS A 31 -10.51 15.44 -1.02
C LYS A 31 -9.86 14.82 -2.26
N VAL A 32 -8.54 14.88 -2.37
CA VAL A 32 -7.79 14.25 -3.48
C VAL A 32 -8.03 12.75 -3.45
N VAL A 33 -7.76 12.12 -2.31
CA VAL A 33 -7.88 10.66 -2.12
C VAL A 33 -9.33 10.19 -2.33
N HIS A 34 -10.32 10.94 -1.82
CA HIS A 34 -11.73 10.56 -1.86
C HIS A 34 -12.26 10.38 -3.29
N THR A 35 -11.69 11.05 -4.29
CA THR A 35 -12.13 10.92 -5.68
C THR A 35 -12.02 9.48 -6.19
N TYR A 36 -11.07 8.72 -5.69
CA TYR A 36 -10.81 7.33 -6.05
C TYR A 36 -11.68 6.32 -5.28
N PHE A 37 -12.14 6.67 -4.07
CA PHE A 37 -12.91 5.79 -3.19
C PHE A 37 -14.41 6.13 -3.16
N THR A 38 -14.99 6.46 -4.31
CA THR A 38 -16.45 6.67 -4.42
C THR A 38 -17.20 5.32 -4.50
N PRO A 39 -18.48 5.26 -4.12
CA PRO A 39 -19.27 4.03 -4.31
C PRO A 39 -19.26 3.53 -5.75
N LYS A 40 -19.27 4.43 -6.73
CA LYS A 40 -19.17 4.08 -8.14
C LYS A 40 -17.83 3.41 -8.46
N SER A 41 -16.72 4.04 -8.06
CA SER A 41 -15.38 3.47 -8.27
C SER A 41 -15.25 2.09 -7.62
N MET A 42 -15.82 1.90 -6.43
CA MET A 42 -15.78 0.59 -5.74
C MET A 42 -16.55 -0.50 -6.52
N GLU A 43 -17.65 -0.18 -7.19
CA GLU A 43 -18.33 -1.15 -8.03
C GLU A 43 -17.51 -1.55 -9.27
N GLU A 44 -16.70 -0.65 -9.80
CA GLU A 44 -15.80 -0.92 -10.93
C GLU A 44 -14.69 -1.94 -10.57
N TRP A 45 -14.32 -2.06 -9.28
CA TRP A 45 -13.36 -3.05 -8.78
C TRP A 45 -13.96 -4.45 -8.54
N ARG A 46 -15.29 -4.57 -8.49
CA ARG A 46 -15.97 -5.85 -8.19
C ARG A 46 -15.60 -7.00 -9.16
N PRO A 47 -15.50 -6.79 -10.49
CA PRO A 47 -15.08 -7.86 -11.41
C PRO A 47 -13.67 -8.37 -11.09
N LEU A 48 -12.72 -7.45 -10.82
CA LEU A 48 -11.34 -7.79 -10.48
C LEU A 48 -11.27 -8.63 -9.20
N VAL A 49 -11.97 -8.21 -8.15
CA VAL A 49 -12.01 -8.96 -6.88
C VAL A 49 -12.57 -10.36 -7.09
N LYS A 50 -13.63 -10.51 -7.91
CA LYS A 50 -14.19 -11.83 -8.24
C LYS A 50 -13.22 -12.70 -9.02
N SER A 51 -12.49 -12.14 -9.99
CA SER A 51 -11.47 -12.87 -10.75
C SER A 51 -10.34 -13.33 -9.83
N ALA A 52 -9.81 -12.44 -9.00
CA ALA A 52 -8.75 -12.77 -8.05
C ALA A 52 -9.16 -13.90 -7.07
N ILE A 53 -10.41 -13.86 -6.56
CA ILE A 53 -10.93 -14.94 -5.72
C ILE A 53 -10.99 -16.27 -6.48
N ALA A 54 -11.50 -16.27 -7.70
CA ALA A 54 -11.61 -17.49 -8.51
C ALA A 54 -10.21 -18.09 -8.79
N GLU A 55 -9.27 -17.26 -9.23
CA GLU A 55 -7.88 -17.68 -9.49
C GLU A 55 -7.19 -18.28 -8.24
N LEU A 56 -7.38 -17.66 -7.08
CA LEU A 56 -6.81 -18.15 -5.83
C LEU A 56 -7.42 -19.50 -5.40
N LEU A 57 -8.74 -19.66 -5.55
CA LEU A 57 -9.43 -20.90 -5.20
C LEU A 57 -9.10 -22.03 -6.20
N ASP A 58 -9.05 -21.73 -7.50
CA ASP A 58 -8.64 -22.68 -8.53
C ASP A 58 -7.20 -23.18 -8.29
N ALA A 59 -6.29 -22.27 -7.92
CA ALA A 59 -4.91 -22.62 -7.58
C ALA A 59 -4.83 -23.51 -6.31
N ALA A 60 -5.68 -23.23 -5.32
CA ALA A 60 -5.77 -24.03 -4.11
C ALA A 60 -6.30 -25.43 -4.40
N GLU A 61 -7.34 -25.55 -5.23
CA GLU A 61 -7.91 -26.85 -5.65
C GLU A 61 -6.89 -27.67 -6.47
N ALA A 62 -6.17 -27.03 -7.39
CA ALA A 62 -5.18 -27.68 -8.23
C ALA A 62 -4.01 -28.31 -7.43
N ARG A 63 -3.70 -27.80 -6.24
CA ARG A 63 -2.68 -28.41 -5.36
C ARG A 63 -3.11 -29.75 -4.78
N GLY A 64 -4.41 -29.95 -4.52
CA GLY A 64 -4.94 -31.22 -4.06
C GLY A 64 -4.65 -31.58 -2.58
N ASP A 65 -4.08 -30.66 -1.80
CA ASP A 65 -3.72 -30.83 -0.39
C ASP A 65 -4.77 -30.24 0.59
N GLY A 66 -5.93 -29.87 0.06
CA GLY A 66 -6.99 -29.15 0.79
C GLY A 66 -6.83 -27.64 0.72
N VAL A 67 -7.91 -26.92 1.06
CA VAL A 67 -7.95 -25.45 1.07
C VAL A 67 -7.71 -24.95 2.47
N ASP A 68 -6.71 -24.11 2.66
CA ASP A 68 -6.49 -23.31 3.86
C ASP A 68 -6.91 -21.86 3.56
N LEU A 69 -8.03 -21.42 4.15
CA LEU A 69 -8.59 -20.09 3.85
C LEU A 69 -7.63 -18.94 4.17
N MET A 70 -6.79 -19.09 5.19
CA MET A 70 -5.79 -18.04 5.50
C MET A 70 -4.70 -17.99 4.45
N ARG A 71 -4.06 -19.14 4.16
CA ARG A 71 -2.95 -19.25 3.20
C ARG A 71 -3.40 -18.94 1.79
N ASP A 72 -4.56 -19.46 1.40
CA ASP A 72 -4.97 -19.54 -0.01
C ASP A 72 -5.87 -18.40 -0.44
N LEU A 73 -6.53 -17.70 0.50
CA LEU A 73 -7.47 -16.64 0.18
C LEU A 73 -7.22 -15.37 1.01
N ALA A 74 -7.34 -15.43 2.35
CA ALA A 74 -7.38 -14.24 3.18
C ALA A 74 -6.07 -13.42 3.12
N VAL A 75 -4.91 -14.06 3.07
CA VAL A 75 -3.61 -13.39 2.98
C VAL A 75 -3.32 -12.86 1.57
N PRO A 76 -3.45 -13.64 0.46
CA PRO A 76 -3.08 -13.15 -0.86
C PRO A 76 -4.10 -12.17 -1.47
N LEU A 77 -5.39 -12.31 -1.20
CA LEU A 77 -6.43 -11.51 -1.86
C LEU A 77 -6.28 -9.99 -1.64
N PRO A 78 -6.12 -9.48 -0.41
CA PRO A 78 -5.97 -8.03 -0.21
C PRO A 78 -4.74 -7.46 -0.90
N VAL A 79 -3.61 -8.19 -0.90
CA VAL A 79 -2.38 -7.76 -1.59
C VAL A 79 -2.59 -7.64 -3.09
N LEU A 80 -3.25 -8.62 -3.70
CA LEU A 80 -3.55 -8.58 -5.14
C LEU A 80 -4.43 -7.40 -5.49
N VAL A 81 -5.51 -7.19 -4.73
CA VAL A 81 -6.46 -6.09 -4.99
C VAL A 81 -5.78 -4.72 -4.79
N ILE A 82 -5.07 -4.52 -3.68
CA ILE A 82 -4.44 -3.22 -3.42
C ILE A 82 -3.29 -2.93 -4.39
N ALA A 83 -2.51 -3.93 -4.78
CA ALA A 83 -1.44 -3.79 -5.77
C ALA A 83 -2.01 -3.36 -7.13
N GLU A 84 -3.14 -3.95 -7.56
CA GLU A 84 -3.82 -3.56 -8.78
C GLU A 84 -4.36 -2.13 -8.71
N MET A 85 -5.01 -1.77 -7.59
CA MET A 85 -5.49 -0.40 -7.36
C MET A 85 -4.36 0.64 -7.41
N MET A 86 -3.15 0.26 -6.99
CA MET A 86 -1.96 1.11 -7.05
C MET A 86 -1.29 1.14 -8.42
N GLY A 87 -1.72 0.30 -9.36
CA GLY A 87 -1.08 0.17 -10.67
C GLY A 87 0.27 -0.56 -10.63
N VAL A 88 0.46 -1.46 -9.65
CA VAL A 88 1.66 -2.29 -9.53
C VAL A 88 1.61 -3.40 -10.58
N PRO A 89 2.65 -3.55 -11.45
CA PRO A 89 2.72 -4.62 -12.41
C PRO A 89 2.63 -6.01 -11.76
N GLU A 90 1.96 -6.94 -12.42
CA GLU A 90 1.78 -8.31 -11.90
C GLU A 90 3.10 -8.98 -11.53
N SER A 91 4.13 -8.79 -12.35
CA SER A 91 5.49 -9.33 -12.12
C SER A 91 6.14 -8.81 -10.83
N GLU A 92 5.67 -7.69 -10.28
CA GLU A 92 6.25 -7.03 -9.12
C GLU A 92 5.42 -7.16 -7.84
N ARG A 93 4.24 -7.76 -7.93
CA ARG A 93 3.34 -7.96 -6.77
C ARG A 93 4.01 -8.77 -5.64
N GLY A 94 4.87 -9.74 -5.99
CA GLY A 94 5.67 -10.49 -5.02
C GLY A 94 6.66 -9.61 -4.26
N HIS A 95 7.27 -8.64 -4.93
CA HIS A 95 8.19 -7.68 -4.31
C HIS A 95 7.46 -6.74 -3.34
N ILE A 96 6.34 -6.18 -3.76
CA ILE A 96 5.49 -5.33 -2.88
C ILE A 96 5.02 -6.10 -1.66
N ARG A 97 4.58 -7.35 -1.83
CA ARG A 97 4.19 -8.21 -0.72
C ARG A 97 5.32 -8.38 0.29
N MET A 98 6.54 -8.67 -0.19
CA MET A 98 7.71 -8.81 0.68
C MET A 98 8.02 -7.52 1.46
N LEU A 99 7.92 -6.35 0.82
CA LEU A 99 8.11 -5.05 1.48
C LEU A 99 7.03 -4.80 2.53
N ALA A 100 5.76 -5.08 2.20
CA ALA A 100 4.64 -4.95 3.14
C ALA A 100 4.81 -5.88 4.36
N GLU A 101 5.21 -7.13 4.14
CA GLU A 101 5.48 -8.08 5.22
C GLU A 101 6.60 -7.60 6.15
N LYS A 102 7.68 -6.99 5.63
CA LYS A 102 8.72 -6.38 6.46
C LYS A 102 8.19 -5.28 7.37
N LEU A 103 7.26 -4.47 6.87
CA LEU A 103 6.66 -3.37 7.64
C LEU A 103 5.67 -3.85 8.71
N LEU A 104 4.98 -4.96 8.47
CA LEU A 104 3.95 -5.50 9.36
C LEU A 104 4.51 -6.50 10.39
N ASN A 105 5.46 -7.35 9.99
CA ASN A 105 6.01 -8.43 10.80
C ASN A 105 7.15 -8.01 11.73
N ILE A 106 7.07 -6.79 12.28
CA ILE A 106 8.05 -6.34 13.27
C ILE A 106 7.71 -6.97 14.61
N ALA A 107 8.28 -8.15 14.86
CA ALA A 107 8.11 -8.86 16.11
C ALA A 107 8.53 -8.00 17.29
N ARG A 108 7.68 -7.89 18.31
CA ARG A 108 8.00 -7.21 19.56
C ARG A 108 9.15 -7.96 20.24
N GLY A 109 10.26 -7.26 20.50
CA GLY A 109 11.44 -7.82 21.19
C GLY A 109 12.63 -8.16 20.28
N GLU A 110 12.52 -8.00 18.97
CA GLU A 110 13.69 -8.11 18.08
C GLU A 110 14.70 -6.98 18.33
N PRO A 111 15.98 -7.30 18.57
CA PRO A 111 17.02 -6.30 18.86
C PRO A 111 17.16 -5.24 17.75
N ASP A 112 17.04 -5.65 16.48
CA ASP A 112 17.20 -4.81 15.30
C ASP A 112 15.90 -4.25 14.74
N ARG A 113 14.82 -4.25 15.53
CA ARG A 113 13.48 -3.87 15.09
C ARG A 113 13.42 -2.53 14.35
N MET A 114 14.07 -1.51 14.90
CA MET A 114 14.04 -0.17 14.29
C MET A 114 14.75 -0.15 12.95
N ARG A 115 15.87 -0.84 12.84
CA ARG A 115 16.61 -0.95 11.57
C ARG A 115 15.79 -1.69 10.50
N VAL A 116 15.20 -2.83 10.84
CA VAL A 116 14.34 -3.59 9.91
C VAL A 116 13.15 -2.77 9.44
N LEU A 117 12.55 -2.00 10.35
CA LEU A 117 11.44 -1.09 10.04
C LEU A 117 11.86 0.00 9.06
N THR A 118 12.96 0.70 9.33
CA THR A 118 13.46 1.76 8.46
C THR A 118 13.90 1.25 7.10
N GLU A 119 14.55 0.09 7.03
CA GLU A 119 14.88 -0.58 5.76
C GLU A 119 13.63 -0.91 4.94
N GLY A 120 12.58 -1.41 5.60
CA GLY A 120 11.30 -1.67 4.95
C GLY A 120 10.61 -0.39 4.45
N MET A 121 10.58 0.66 5.28
CA MET A 121 10.06 1.98 4.90
C MET A 121 10.83 2.57 3.71
N GLN A 122 12.15 2.59 3.78
CA GLN A 122 12.99 3.11 2.69
C GLN A 122 12.78 2.30 1.41
N GLY A 123 12.80 0.97 1.50
CA GLY A 123 12.57 0.10 0.34
C GLY A 123 11.21 0.33 -0.32
N MET A 124 10.17 0.65 0.46
CA MET A 124 8.86 1.01 -0.09
C MET A 124 8.89 2.37 -0.80
N LEU A 125 9.55 3.39 -0.22
CA LEU A 125 9.69 4.69 -0.87
C LEU A 125 10.49 4.57 -2.17
N ASP A 126 11.63 3.87 -2.14
CA ASP A 126 12.50 3.64 -3.31
C ASP A 126 11.77 2.91 -4.45
N TYR A 127 10.84 2.01 -4.09
CA TYR A 127 10.01 1.31 -5.06
C TYR A 127 8.93 2.22 -5.68
N VAL A 128 8.27 3.02 -4.86
CA VAL A 128 7.14 3.86 -5.30
C VAL A 128 7.61 5.11 -6.06
N ASP A 129 8.76 5.66 -5.70
CA ASP A 129 9.25 6.94 -6.23
C ASP A 129 9.34 6.98 -7.77
N PRO A 130 9.96 6.01 -8.48
CA PRO A 130 9.97 5.98 -9.93
C PRO A 130 8.58 5.79 -10.55
N MET A 131 7.66 5.10 -9.87
CA MET A 131 6.28 4.98 -10.34
C MET A 131 5.56 6.34 -10.30
N VAL A 132 5.78 7.13 -9.26
CA VAL A 132 5.20 8.48 -9.17
C VAL A 132 5.75 9.38 -10.28
N ASP A 133 7.07 9.32 -10.59
CA ASP A 133 7.65 10.06 -11.69
C ASP A 133 6.98 9.71 -13.03
N GLU A 134 6.79 8.43 -13.28
CA GLU A 134 6.10 7.97 -14.49
C GLU A 134 4.66 8.47 -14.54
N ARG A 135 3.91 8.41 -13.42
CA ARG A 135 2.52 8.87 -13.34
C ARG A 135 2.34 10.39 -13.43
N ILE A 136 3.33 11.18 -13.05
CA ILE A 136 3.34 12.65 -13.29
C ILE A 136 3.35 12.95 -14.78
N VAL A 137 4.12 12.18 -15.57
CA VAL A 137 4.27 12.36 -17.01
C VAL A 137 3.14 11.67 -17.80
N ASN A 138 2.80 10.47 -17.40
CA ASN A 138 1.84 9.58 -18.07
C ASN A 138 0.82 9.02 -17.07
N PRO A 139 -0.21 9.81 -16.67
CA PRO A 139 -1.21 9.38 -15.71
C PRO A 139 -1.96 8.13 -16.19
N GLN A 140 -2.17 7.19 -15.28
CA GLN A 140 -2.95 5.96 -15.48
C GLN A 140 -4.25 6.02 -14.66
N ASP A 141 -5.11 5.03 -14.85
CA ASP A 141 -6.31 4.86 -14.01
C ASP A 141 -5.95 4.07 -12.74
N ASP A 142 -5.05 4.64 -11.93
CA ASP A 142 -4.56 4.05 -10.70
C ASP A 142 -4.43 5.09 -9.57
N PHE A 143 -4.29 4.58 -8.35
CA PHE A 143 -4.23 5.43 -7.17
C PHE A 143 -2.94 6.25 -7.08
N ILE A 144 -1.82 5.74 -7.58
CA ILE A 144 -0.56 6.51 -7.64
C ILE A 144 -0.74 7.74 -8.52
N SER A 145 -1.46 7.64 -9.64
CA SER A 145 -1.79 8.79 -10.49
C SER A 145 -2.64 9.84 -9.77
N VAL A 146 -3.55 9.42 -8.90
CA VAL A 146 -4.36 10.34 -8.07
C VAL A 146 -3.46 11.13 -7.11
N LEU A 147 -2.54 10.47 -6.43
CA LEU A 147 -1.60 11.12 -5.51
C LEU A 147 -0.58 12.00 -6.26
N ALA A 148 -0.06 11.54 -7.38
CA ALA A 148 0.82 12.32 -8.27
C ALA A 148 0.13 13.60 -8.78
N GLY A 149 -1.16 13.52 -9.09
CA GLY A 149 -2.00 14.67 -9.39
C GLY A 149 -2.12 15.67 -8.23
N GLY A 150 -2.18 15.14 -7.00
CA GLY A 150 -2.15 15.92 -5.77
C GLY A 150 -0.82 16.65 -5.55
N GLU A 151 0.32 16.03 -5.89
CA GLU A 151 1.64 16.67 -5.90
C GLU A 151 1.68 17.82 -6.93
N LYS A 152 1.25 17.54 -8.14
CA LYS A 152 1.21 18.54 -9.22
C LYS A 152 0.35 19.75 -8.90
N SER A 153 -0.72 19.56 -8.14
CA SER A 153 -1.60 20.66 -7.67
C SER A 153 -1.11 21.36 -6.40
N GLY A 154 -0.03 20.88 -5.79
CA GLY A 154 0.56 21.46 -4.57
C GLY A 154 -0.17 21.09 -3.29
N VAL A 155 -1.09 20.10 -3.31
CA VAL A 155 -1.77 19.58 -2.11
C VAL A 155 -0.87 18.65 -1.32
N PHE A 156 -0.03 17.85 -2.01
CA PHE A 156 0.96 16.98 -1.41
C PHE A 156 2.37 17.41 -1.78
N THR A 157 3.31 17.26 -0.85
CA THR A 157 4.73 17.21 -1.19
C THR A 157 5.08 15.84 -1.77
N ARG A 158 6.23 15.72 -2.44
CA ARG A 158 6.74 14.43 -2.93
C ARG A 158 6.79 13.37 -1.83
N HIS A 159 7.38 13.70 -0.70
CA HIS A 159 7.49 12.80 0.44
C HIS A 159 6.10 12.35 0.94
N GLN A 160 5.14 13.27 1.02
CA GLN A 160 3.76 12.92 1.39
C GLN A 160 3.10 11.96 0.38
N VAL A 161 3.35 12.11 -0.92
CA VAL A 161 2.87 11.15 -1.93
C VAL A 161 3.42 9.76 -1.63
N LEU A 162 4.73 9.65 -1.43
CA LEU A 162 5.41 8.36 -1.20
C LEU A 162 4.91 7.68 0.08
N VAL A 163 4.88 8.39 1.21
CA VAL A 163 4.46 7.80 2.49
C VAL A 163 2.96 7.47 2.52
N ASN A 164 2.12 8.22 1.79
CA ASN A 164 0.68 7.92 1.71
C ASN A 164 0.38 6.77 0.75
N THR A 165 1.16 6.58 -0.31
CA THR A 165 1.10 5.37 -1.14
C THR A 165 1.42 4.14 -0.29
N SER A 166 2.50 4.19 0.48
CA SER A 166 2.90 3.12 1.41
C SER A 166 1.85 2.86 2.48
N LEU A 167 1.26 3.91 3.06
CA LEU A 167 0.19 3.80 4.05
C LEU A 167 -1.00 3.00 3.51
N LEU A 168 -1.43 3.27 2.28
CA LEU A 168 -2.60 2.60 1.70
C LEU A 168 -2.33 1.14 1.36
N LEU A 169 -1.12 0.83 0.90
CA LEU A 169 -0.68 -0.55 0.72
C LEU A 169 -0.78 -1.34 2.03
N LEU A 170 -0.34 -0.75 3.14
CA LEU A 170 -0.39 -1.38 4.46
C LEU A 170 -1.80 -1.46 5.05
N ALA A 171 -2.55 -0.35 4.97
CA ALA A 171 -3.89 -0.25 5.57
C ALA A 171 -4.90 -1.20 4.91
N GLY A 172 -4.77 -1.44 3.61
CA GLY A 172 -5.64 -2.37 2.88
C GLY A 172 -5.32 -3.85 3.10
N HIS A 173 -4.14 -4.17 3.63
CA HIS A 173 -3.68 -5.56 3.78
C HIS A 173 -4.15 -6.19 5.09
N GLU A 174 -3.58 -5.80 6.23
CA GLU A 174 -3.78 -6.49 7.51
C GLU A 174 -5.23 -6.45 8.01
N THR A 175 -5.88 -5.31 7.86
CA THR A 175 -7.27 -5.14 8.31
C THR A 175 -8.23 -6.04 7.54
N THR A 176 -8.00 -6.22 6.25
CA THR A 176 -8.83 -7.05 5.39
C THR A 176 -8.59 -8.54 5.63
N ILE A 177 -7.34 -8.96 5.85
CA ILE A 177 -7.01 -10.35 6.24
C ILE A 177 -7.79 -10.77 7.49
N ASN A 178 -7.83 -9.88 8.50
CA ASN A 178 -8.51 -10.17 9.77
C ASN A 178 -10.04 -10.11 9.65
N LEU A 179 -10.59 -9.55 8.57
CA LEU A 179 -12.02 -9.48 8.30
C LEU A 179 -12.53 -10.74 7.59
N ILE A 180 -11.73 -11.34 6.71
CA ILE A 180 -12.06 -12.58 5.97
C ILE A 180 -11.95 -13.80 6.88
#